data_b315a6aa8abead966124402ce0b4671c
#
_entry.id   b315a6aa8abead966124402ce0b4671c
#
_cell.length_a   1.000
_cell.length_b   1.000
_cell.length_c   1.000
_cell.angle_alpha   90.00
_cell.angle_beta   90.00
_cell.angle_gamma   90.00
#
_symmetry.space_group_name_H-M   'P 1'
#
loop_
_entity.id
_entity.type
_entity.pdbx_description
1 polymer ?
#
loop_
_entity_poly.entity_id
_entity_poly.type
_entity_poly.pdbx_seq_one_letter_code
_entity_poly.pdbx_strand_id
1 'polypeptide(L)'
;MHTGLFEYAETEDQFASVMAHELAHLSQRHFARRIENNKDNSIAGLAGLLAGLVLASTLGGDAAMAAMTAGQAFAAENRLRYSRANEKEADRIGLKTMKKANRDPRASTQMFEIMLKKLRQYGDRPPEFLLTHPVTEK
;
A
#
# COMPACT_ATOMS: atom_id res chain seq x y z
N MET A 1 12.15 -2.46 9.88
CA MET A 1 13.02 -2.47 8.69
C MET A 1 13.32 -3.92 8.37
N HIS A 2 12.88 -4.42 7.22
CA HIS A 2 13.01 -5.84 6.90
C HIS A 2 14.42 -6.11 6.37
N THR A 3 15.23 -6.79 7.16
CA THR A 3 16.63 -7.12 6.82
C THR A 3 16.78 -7.97 5.55
N GLY A 4 15.79 -8.80 5.24
CA GLY A 4 15.80 -9.63 4.02
C GLY A 4 15.84 -8.87 2.69
N LEU A 5 15.51 -7.57 2.69
CA LEU A 5 15.59 -6.74 1.49
C LEU A 5 17.03 -6.50 1.03
N PHE A 6 17.96 -6.46 2.00
CA PHE A 6 19.38 -6.27 1.74
C PHE A 6 20.02 -7.49 1.06
N GLU A 7 19.44 -8.67 1.23
CA GLU A 7 19.91 -9.92 0.62
C GLU A 7 19.62 -9.98 -0.89
N TYR A 8 18.68 -9.15 -1.37
CA TYR A 8 18.24 -9.17 -2.77
C TYR A 8 18.90 -8.09 -3.63
N ALA A 9 19.50 -7.07 -3.03
CA ALA A 9 20.18 -6.00 -3.76
C ALA A 9 21.55 -6.50 -4.24
N GLU A 10 21.74 -6.58 -5.55
CA GLU A 10 22.97 -7.04 -6.19
C GLU A 10 23.97 -5.87 -6.41
N THR A 11 23.47 -4.63 -6.35
CA THR A 11 24.27 -3.41 -6.56
C THR A 11 23.94 -2.35 -5.50
N GLU A 12 24.89 -1.43 -5.28
CA GLU A 12 24.68 -0.27 -4.40
C GLU A 12 23.50 0.60 -4.85
N ASP A 13 23.29 0.75 -6.15
CA ASP A 13 22.20 1.58 -6.66
C ASP A 13 20.83 0.92 -6.46
N GLN A 14 20.76 -0.41 -6.54
CA GLN A 14 19.54 -1.14 -6.16
C GLN A 14 19.24 -0.98 -4.67
N PHE A 15 20.24 -1.09 -3.81
CA PHE A 15 20.10 -0.83 -2.40
C PHE A 15 19.65 0.62 -2.13
N ALA A 16 20.32 1.59 -2.77
CA ALA A 16 20.00 3.00 -2.64
C ALA A 16 18.57 3.32 -3.10
N SER A 17 18.07 2.61 -4.13
CA SER A 17 16.68 2.79 -4.61
C SER A 17 15.65 2.42 -3.56
N VAL A 18 15.86 1.31 -2.85
CA VAL A 18 15.00 0.90 -1.75
C VAL A 18 15.06 1.89 -0.60
N MET A 19 16.27 2.31 -0.21
CA MET A 19 16.43 3.31 0.85
C MET A 19 15.77 4.64 0.49
N ALA A 20 15.85 5.08 -0.76
CA ALA A 20 15.21 6.30 -1.23
C ALA A 20 13.68 6.20 -1.18
N HIS A 21 13.11 5.03 -1.51
CA HIS A 21 11.68 4.74 -1.38
C HIS A 21 11.22 4.78 0.08
N GLU A 22 11.92 4.11 1.00
CA GLU A 22 11.61 4.11 2.43
C GLU A 22 11.72 5.52 3.04
N LEU A 23 12.76 6.26 2.68
CA LEU A 23 12.90 7.66 3.11
C LEU A 23 11.76 8.54 2.59
N ALA A 24 11.24 8.26 1.39
CA ALA A 24 10.07 8.95 0.89
C ALA A 24 8.84 8.69 1.76
N HIS A 25 8.58 7.44 2.17
CA HIS A 25 7.49 7.11 3.09
C HIS A 25 7.61 7.86 4.42
N LEU A 26 8.81 7.96 4.98
CA LEU A 26 9.08 8.69 6.22
C LEU A 26 8.88 10.20 6.04
N SER A 27 9.48 10.79 5.00
CA SER A 27 9.43 12.22 4.74
C SER A 27 8.02 12.73 4.46
N GLN A 28 7.18 11.91 3.80
CA GLN A 28 5.78 12.20 3.51
C GLN A 28 4.82 11.79 4.62
N ARG A 29 5.35 11.24 5.73
CA ARG A 29 4.56 10.80 6.89
C ARG A 29 3.44 9.83 6.52
N HIS A 30 3.68 8.93 5.54
CA HIS A 30 2.67 8.00 5.04
C HIS A 30 2.07 7.13 6.14
N PHE A 31 2.87 6.72 7.12
CA PHE A 31 2.40 5.94 8.26
C PHE A 31 1.40 6.72 9.13
N ALA A 32 1.70 7.97 9.48
CA ALA A 32 0.81 8.80 10.28
C ALA A 32 -0.49 9.11 9.54
N ARG A 33 -0.39 9.50 8.26
CA ARG A 33 -1.56 9.73 7.39
C ARG A 33 -2.43 8.49 7.23
N ARG A 34 -1.83 7.28 7.21
CA ARG A 34 -2.58 6.01 7.15
C ARG A 34 -3.38 5.75 8.41
N ILE A 35 -2.84 6.10 9.60
CA ILE A 35 -3.56 5.99 10.86
C ILE A 35 -4.76 6.94 10.88
N GLU A 36 -4.57 8.18 10.45
CA GLU A 36 -5.64 9.18 10.34
C GLU A 36 -6.75 8.73 9.38
N ASN A 37 -6.38 8.31 8.17
CA ASN A 37 -7.34 7.78 7.19
C ASN A 37 -8.10 6.54 7.68
N ASN A 38 -7.46 5.67 8.46
CA ASN A 38 -8.14 4.51 9.06
C ASN A 38 -9.17 4.91 10.12
N LYS A 39 -8.96 6.00 10.88
CA LYS A 39 -9.95 6.54 11.81
C LYS A 39 -11.18 7.03 11.05
N ASP A 40 -10.99 7.79 9.98
CA ASP A 40 -12.08 8.31 9.16
C ASP A 40 -12.89 7.17 8.51
N ASN A 41 -12.21 6.14 8.01
CA ASN A 41 -12.85 4.94 7.47
C ASN A 41 -13.63 4.16 8.55
N SER A 42 -13.17 4.15 9.79
CA SER A 42 -13.87 3.51 10.91
C SER A 42 -15.17 4.26 11.26
N ILE A 43 -15.14 5.59 11.23
CA ILE A 43 -16.34 6.43 11.46
C ILE A 43 -17.35 6.21 10.33
N ALA A 44 -16.89 6.19 9.08
CA ALA A 44 -17.75 5.88 7.92
C ALA A 44 -18.36 4.46 8.02
N GLY A 45 -17.57 3.48 8.49
CA GLY A 45 -18.05 2.13 8.74
C GLY A 45 -19.14 2.05 9.79
N LEU A 46 -18.99 2.77 10.90
CA LEU A 46 -20.03 2.88 11.96
C LEU A 46 -21.29 3.57 11.43
N ALA A 47 -21.14 4.64 10.67
CA ALA A 47 -22.29 5.32 10.04
C ALA A 47 -23.04 4.38 9.07
N GLY A 48 -22.31 3.57 8.31
CA GLY A 48 -22.88 2.54 7.44
C GLY A 48 -23.65 1.46 8.21
N LEU A 49 -23.13 1.03 9.36
CA LEU A 49 -23.82 0.07 10.23
C LEU A 49 -25.13 0.66 10.79
N LEU A 50 -25.11 1.90 11.26
CA LEU A 50 -26.31 2.57 11.74
C LEU A 50 -27.35 2.78 10.64
N ALA A 51 -26.91 3.18 9.44
CA ALA A 51 -27.79 3.28 8.27
C ALA A 51 -28.38 1.90 7.90
N GLY A 52 -27.59 0.83 7.94
CA GLY A 52 -28.03 -0.55 7.72
C GLY A 52 -29.11 -0.97 8.71
N LEU A 53 -28.97 -0.61 10.00
CA LEU A 53 -29.96 -0.91 11.04
C LEU A 53 -31.30 -0.20 10.77
N VAL A 54 -31.25 1.07 10.36
CA VAL A 54 -32.44 1.84 9.98
C VAL A 54 -33.12 1.23 8.75
N LEU A 55 -32.34 0.84 7.74
CA LEU A 55 -32.87 0.17 6.55
C LEU A 55 -33.49 -1.19 6.86
N ALA A 56 -32.91 -1.95 7.78
CA ALA A 56 -33.46 -3.22 8.25
C ALA A 56 -34.86 -3.06 8.84
N SER A 57 -35.08 -1.99 9.61
CA SER A 57 -36.38 -1.72 10.25
C SER A 57 -37.45 -1.25 9.25
N THR A 58 -37.07 -0.70 8.11
CA THR A 58 -38.01 -0.11 7.13
C THR A 58 -38.18 -0.95 5.87
N LEU A 59 -37.11 -1.56 5.35
CA LEU A 59 -37.07 -2.26 4.07
C LEU A 59 -36.75 -3.78 4.18
N GLY A 60 -36.50 -4.27 5.40
CA GLY A 60 -36.20 -5.68 5.65
C GLY A 60 -34.73 -6.03 5.66
N GLY A 61 -34.41 -7.25 6.09
CA GLY A 61 -33.05 -7.72 6.35
C GLY A 61 -32.14 -7.76 5.11
N ASP A 62 -32.68 -8.06 3.95
CA ASP A 62 -31.91 -8.15 2.71
C ASP A 62 -31.33 -6.79 2.30
N ALA A 63 -32.08 -5.71 2.44
CA ALA A 63 -31.64 -4.35 2.18
C ALA A 63 -30.53 -3.93 3.16
N ALA A 64 -30.65 -4.34 4.43
CA ALA A 64 -29.62 -4.09 5.44
C ALA A 64 -28.31 -4.82 5.12
N MET A 65 -28.38 -6.10 4.74
CA MET A 65 -27.20 -6.88 4.35
C MET A 65 -26.52 -6.31 3.11
N ALA A 66 -27.29 -5.90 2.11
CA ALA A 66 -26.75 -5.24 0.92
C ALA A 66 -26.01 -3.93 1.27
N ALA A 67 -26.59 -3.09 2.12
CA ALA A 67 -25.99 -1.83 2.55
C ALA A 67 -24.70 -2.05 3.36
N MET A 68 -24.68 -3.04 4.26
CA MET A 68 -23.49 -3.40 5.05
C MET A 68 -22.36 -3.93 4.14
N THR A 69 -22.67 -4.80 3.19
CA THR A 69 -21.71 -5.36 2.23
C THR A 69 -21.13 -4.25 1.34
N ALA A 70 -21.98 -3.36 0.83
CA ALA A 70 -21.54 -2.21 0.03
C ALA A 70 -20.64 -1.27 0.84
N GLY A 71 -20.95 -1.00 2.11
CA GLY A 71 -20.13 -0.18 3.01
C GLY A 71 -18.75 -0.79 3.27
N GLN A 72 -18.67 -2.10 3.50
CA GLN A 72 -17.41 -2.81 3.67
C GLN A 72 -16.56 -2.80 2.39
N ALA A 73 -17.17 -3.04 1.23
CA ALA A 73 -16.51 -2.99 -0.06
C ALA A 73 -15.96 -1.59 -0.35
N PHE A 74 -16.72 -0.55 -0.08
CA PHE A 74 -16.31 0.84 -0.22
C PHE A 74 -15.11 1.18 0.69
N ALA A 75 -15.14 0.76 1.96
CA ALA A 75 -14.04 0.98 2.90
C ALA A 75 -12.76 0.25 2.46
N ALA A 76 -12.88 -0.99 1.97
CA ALA A 76 -11.77 -1.77 1.44
C ALA A 76 -11.16 -1.10 0.19
N GLU A 77 -12.00 -0.66 -0.76
CA GLU A 77 -11.56 0.05 -1.96
C GLU A 77 -10.83 1.36 -1.61
N ASN A 78 -11.34 2.14 -0.66
CA ASN A 78 -10.68 3.38 -0.22
C ASN A 78 -9.30 3.11 0.40
N ARG A 79 -9.16 2.06 1.20
CA ARG A 79 -7.86 1.66 1.76
C ARG A 79 -6.86 1.29 0.68
N LEU A 80 -7.28 0.49 -0.31
CA LEU A 80 -6.43 0.11 -1.43
C LEU A 80 -6.04 1.31 -2.28
N ARG A 81 -6.98 2.19 -2.57
CA ARG A 81 -6.75 3.42 -3.33
C ARG A 81 -5.75 4.34 -2.63
N TYR A 82 -5.90 4.51 -1.32
CA TYR A 82 -4.99 5.29 -0.49
C TYR A 82 -3.58 4.68 -0.44
N SER A 83 -3.49 3.36 -0.26
CA SER A 83 -2.22 2.63 -0.27
C SER A 83 -1.49 2.83 -1.61
N ARG A 84 -2.15 2.59 -2.74
CA ARG A 84 -1.57 2.79 -4.08
C ARG A 84 -1.12 4.23 -4.32
N ALA A 85 -1.84 5.23 -3.80
CA ALA A 85 -1.45 6.63 -3.91
C ALA A 85 -0.15 6.92 -3.16
N ASN A 86 0.00 6.37 -1.95
CA ASN A 86 1.22 6.52 -1.15
C ASN A 86 2.43 5.84 -1.80
N GLU A 87 2.25 4.63 -2.38
CA GLU A 87 3.31 3.95 -3.11
C GLU A 87 3.77 4.78 -4.32
N LYS A 88 2.84 5.27 -5.15
CA LYS A 88 3.17 6.14 -6.30
C LYS A 88 3.88 7.42 -5.87
N GLU A 89 3.50 8.01 -4.74
CA GLU A 89 4.18 9.18 -4.20
C GLU A 89 5.60 8.84 -3.73
N ALA A 90 5.77 7.72 -3.03
CA ALA A 90 7.07 7.24 -2.56
C ALA A 90 8.00 6.91 -3.73
N ASP A 91 7.52 6.22 -4.76
CA ASP A 91 8.28 5.94 -5.99
C ASP A 91 8.75 7.23 -6.66
N ARG A 92 7.84 8.19 -6.86
CA ARG A 92 8.16 9.46 -7.50
C ARG A 92 9.22 10.26 -6.72
N ILE A 93 9.11 10.29 -5.40
CA ILE A 93 10.05 11.01 -4.52
C ILE A 93 11.36 10.24 -4.42
N GLY A 94 11.30 8.91 -4.30
CA GLY A 94 12.48 8.03 -4.30
C GLY A 94 13.33 8.22 -5.56
N LEU A 95 12.71 8.18 -6.74
CA LEU A 95 13.41 8.42 -8.02
C LEU A 95 14.05 9.81 -8.09
N LYS A 96 13.39 10.85 -7.56
CA LYS A 96 13.99 12.20 -7.48
C LYS A 96 15.18 12.22 -6.53
N THR A 97 15.10 11.51 -5.42
CA THR A 97 16.18 11.38 -4.43
C THR A 97 17.38 10.68 -5.02
N MET A 98 17.18 9.56 -5.76
CA MET A 98 18.21 8.87 -6.51
C MET A 98 18.95 9.81 -7.47
N LYS A 99 18.21 10.56 -8.30
CA LYS A 99 18.79 11.53 -9.22
C LYS A 99 19.61 12.60 -8.51
N LYS A 100 19.13 13.14 -7.40
CA LYS A 100 19.87 14.17 -6.61
C LYS A 100 21.15 13.61 -5.99
N ALA A 101 21.17 12.31 -5.67
CA ALA A 101 22.31 11.61 -5.12
C ALA A 101 23.28 11.09 -6.20
N ASN A 102 23.09 11.44 -7.49
CA ASN A 102 23.84 10.91 -8.63
C ASN A 102 23.84 9.37 -8.71
N ARG A 103 22.74 8.74 -8.30
CA ARG A 103 22.51 7.31 -8.41
C ARG A 103 21.63 7.00 -9.62
N ASP A 104 21.81 5.81 -10.21
CA ASP A 104 21.02 5.40 -11.37
C ASP A 104 19.56 5.09 -11.00
N PRO A 105 18.56 5.86 -11.45
CA PRO A 105 17.16 5.59 -11.12
C PRO A 105 16.63 4.29 -11.73
N ARG A 106 17.29 3.73 -12.76
CA ARG A 106 16.90 2.45 -13.40
C ARG A 106 17.09 1.28 -12.44
N ALA A 107 17.96 1.43 -11.44
CA ALA A 107 18.16 0.43 -10.40
C ALA A 107 16.88 0.13 -9.60
N SER A 108 15.97 1.10 -9.50
CA SER A 108 14.65 0.90 -8.89
C SER A 108 13.81 -0.13 -9.65
N THR A 109 13.77 -0.04 -10.99
CA THR A 109 13.08 -1.02 -11.85
C THR A 109 13.74 -2.39 -11.77
N GLN A 110 15.06 -2.45 -11.80
CA GLN A 110 15.81 -3.69 -11.68
C GLN A 110 15.54 -4.39 -10.34
N MET A 111 15.57 -3.64 -9.24
CA MET A 111 15.26 -4.18 -7.91
C MET A 111 13.84 -4.74 -7.85
N PHE A 112 12.90 -4.05 -8.47
CA PHE A 112 11.52 -4.48 -8.58
C PHE A 112 11.37 -5.80 -9.36
N GLU A 113 12.07 -5.94 -10.48
CA GLU A 113 12.10 -7.19 -11.27
C GLU A 113 12.69 -8.36 -10.48
N ILE A 114 13.77 -8.12 -9.72
CA ILE A 114 14.35 -9.11 -8.82
C ILE A 114 13.30 -9.56 -7.78
N MET A 115 12.60 -8.64 -7.15
CA MET A 115 11.58 -8.95 -6.17
C MET A 115 10.42 -9.74 -6.77
N LEU A 116 9.94 -9.39 -7.96
CA LEU A 116 8.90 -10.14 -8.68
C LEU A 116 9.36 -11.56 -9.06
N LYS A 117 10.60 -11.70 -9.49
CA LYS A 117 11.19 -13.02 -9.80
C LYS A 117 11.23 -13.89 -8.54
N LYS A 118 11.65 -13.33 -7.43
CA LYS A 118 11.67 -14.01 -6.14
C LYS A 118 10.27 -14.39 -5.69
N LEU A 119 9.31 -13.50 -5.79
CA LEU A 119 7.91 -13.79 -5.47
C LEU A 119 7.39 -15.04 -6.21
N ARG A 120 7.68 -15.14 -7.51
CA ARG A 120 7.31 -16.31 -8.34
C ARG A 120 8.01 -17.60 -7.89
N GLN A 121 9.22 -17.51 -7.35
CA GLN A 121 10.00 -18.66 -6.88
C GLN A 121 9.54 -19.16 -5.51
N TYR A 122 9.08 -18.27 -4.62
CA TYR A 122 8.67 -18.61 -3.26
C TYR A 122 7.21 -19.05 -3.13
N GLY A 123 6.41 -18.98 -4.20
CA GLY A 123 5.02 -19.43 -4.22
C GLY A 123 4.15 -18.68 -3.19
N ASP A 124 3.50 -19.43 -2.29
CA ASP A 124 2.52 -18.89 -1.33
C ASP A 124 3.11 -18.05 -0.18
N ARG A 125 4.42 -17.86 -0.12
CA ARG A 125 5.09 -17.07 0.92
C ARG A 125 5.88 -15.92 0.32
N PRO A 126 5.21 -14.83 -0.08
CA PRO A 126 5.89 -13.66 -0.59
C PRO A 126 6.79 -13.06 0.48
N PRO A 127 7.94 -12.46 0.09
CA PRO A 127 8.76 -11.69 1.01
C PRO A 127 7.93 -10.62 1.73
N GLU A 128 8.16 -10.46 3.03
CA GLU A 128 7.35 -9.60 3.91
C GLU A 128 7.26 -8.15 3.41
N PHE A 129 8.30 -7.67 2.74
CA PHE A 129 8.31 -6.35 2.09
C PHE A 129 7.19 -6.21 1.03
N LEU A 130 6.96 -7.23 0.21
CA LEU A 130 5.90 -7.19 -0.82
C LEU A 130 4.49 -7.23 -0.23
N LEU A 131 4.34 -7.68 1.01
CA LEU A 131 3.07 -7.61 1.75
C LEU A 131 2.77 -6.18 2.23
N THR A 132 3.81 -5.42 2.56
CA THR A 132 3.67 -4.03 3.03
C THR A 132 3.65 -3.02 1.89
N HIS A 133 4.28 -3.35 0.76
CA HIS A 133 4.40 -2.52 -0.45
C HIS A 133 3.82 -3.27 -1.65
N PRO A 134 2.49 -3.24 -1.83
CA PRO A 134 1.85 -3.97 -2.92
C PRO A 134 2.32 -3.43 -4.27
N VAL A 135 2.85 -4.34 -5.06
CA VAL A 135 3.27 -4.10 -6.43
C VAL A 135 2.08 -3.64 -7.26
N THR A 136 2.10 -2.39 -7.67
CA THR A 136 1.11 -1.91 -8.64
C THR A 136 1.56 -2.32 -10.03
N GLU A 137 1.00 -3.41 -10.56
CA GLU A 137 1.13 -3.69 -11.99
C GLU A 137 0.57 -2.50 -12.78
N LYS A 138 1.39 -2.01 -13.72
CA LYS A 138 0.95 -1.01 -14.71
C LYS A 138 0.14 -1.67 -15.80
#